data_ace2ea7c5c44d1e108b11fdd06e891f0
#
_entry.id   ace2ea7c5c44d1e108b11fdd06e891f0
#
_cell.length_a   1.000
_cell.length_b   1.000
_cell.length_c   1.000
_cell.angle_alpha   90.00
_cell.angle_beta   90.00
_cell.angle_gamma   90.00
#
_symmetry.space_group_name_H-M   'P 1'
#
loop_
_entity.id
_entity.type
_entity.pdbx_description
1 polymer ?
#
loop_
_entity_poly.entity_id
_entity_poly.type
_entity_poly.pdbx_seq_one_letter_code
_entity_poly.pdbx_strand_id
1 'polypeptide(L)'
;MIMAWYHPELYHRVLTYSGTFINQQWPSNPETPHGAWEFHEHLIPNSPVKPLRIWIEVGDRDFLNPNVMHDNMHDWVVANENMAKVLAAKGYHYQFVFARNAGHVDRAVKQQTLAEALEYVWQGYSDSAAKK
;
A
#
# COMPACT_ATOMS: atom_id res chain seq x y z
N MET A 1 -5.54 1.46 1.98
CA MET A 1 -5.69 0.52 0.84
C MET A 1 -7.05 -0.18 0.84
N ILE A 2 -7.48 -0.82 1.92
CA ILE A 2 -8.73 -1.61 2.00
C ILE A 2 -9.95 -0.83 1.47
N MET A 3 -10.22 0.36 1.99
CA MET A 3 -11.36 1.16 1.55
C MET A 3 -11.32 1.46 0.04
N ALA A 4 -10.17 1.87 -0.48
CA ALA A 4 -10.02 2.14 -1.91
C ALA A 4 -10.14 0.87 -2.77
N TRP A 5 -9.75 -0.27 -2.23
CA TRP A 5 -9.87 -1.55 -2.92
C TRP A 5 -11.31 -2.02 -3.07
N TYR A 6 -12.09 -1.95 -2.00
CA TYR A 6 -13.47 -2.43 -1.98
C TYR A 6 -14.50 -1.38 -2.37
N HIS A 7 -14.15 -0.10 -2.28
CA HIS A 7 -15.00 1.03 -2.63
C HIS A 7 -14.30 2.01 -3.57
N PRO A 8 -13.85 1.54 -4.76
CA PRO A 8 -13.13 2.39 -5.71
C PRO A 8 -14.02 3.48 -6.34
N GLU A 9 -15.34 3.39 -6.16
CA GLU A 9 -16.30 4.44 -6.55
C GLU A 9 -16.26 5.66 -5.60
N LEU A 10 -15.74 5.48 -4.39
CA LEU A 10 -15.63 6.54 -3.37
C LEU A 10 -14.18 6.98 -3.14
N TYR A 11 -13.23 6.04 -3.20
CA TYR A 11 -11.83 6.28 -2.83
C TYR A 11 -10.90 5.89 -3.98
N HIS A 12 -10.32 6.89 -4.64
CA HIS A 12 -9.43 6.68 -5.79
C HIS A 12 -7.95 6.94 -5.48
N ARG A 13 -7.66 7.48 -4.30
CA ARG A 13 -6.34 7.95 -3.91
C ARG A 13 -5.86 7.20 -2.67
N VAL A 14 -4.66 6.65 -2.76
CA VAL A 14 -4.06 5.88 -1.67
C VAL A 14 -2.68 6.43 -1.37
N LEU A 15 -2.46 6.79 -0.11
CA LEU A 15 -1.17 7.20 0.41
C LEU A 15 -0.83 6.31 1.60
N THR A 16 0.31 5.62 1.53
CA THR A 16 0.78 4.77 2.63
C THR A 16 2.22 5.07 2.99
N TYR A 17 2.49 5.15 4.27
CA TYR A 17 3.80 5.11 4.89
C TYR A 17 3.88 3.85 5.74
N SER A 18 4.82 2.95 5.45
CA SER A 18 4.93 1.64 6.09
C SER A 18 3.62 0.85 6.06
N GLY A 19 3.05 0.68 4.88
CA GLY A 19 1.75 0.01 4.71
C GLY A 19 1.76 -1.40 5.30
N THR A 20 0.77 -1.72 6.13
CA THR A 20 0.61 -3.04 6.75
C THR A 20 0.05 -4.04 5.75
N PHE A 21 0.90 -4.53 4.84
CA PHE A 21 0.56 -5.55 3.83
C PHE A 21 1.09 -6.94 4.20
N ILE A 22 1.39 -7.12 5.47
CA ILE A 22 1.85 -8.37 6.07
C ILE A 22 0.67 -9.27 6.43
N ASN A 23 0.96 -10.52 6.83
CA ASN A 23 -0.05 -11.46 7.31
C ASN A 23 -0.56 -11.04 8.70
N GLN A 24 -1.44 -10.04 8.70
CA GLN A 24 -2.09 -9.53 9.90
C GLN A 24 -3.55 -9.21 9.60
N GLN A 25 -4.44 -9.87 10.33
CA GLN A 25 -5.88 -9.64 10.26
C GLN A 25 -6.53 -10.04 11.58
N TRP A 26 -7.42 -9.20 12.06
CA TRP A 26 -8.26 -9.52 13.22
C TRP A 26 -9.71 -9.06 13.00
N PRO A 27 -10.70 -9.91 13.19
CA PRO A 27 -10.58 -11.36 13.46
C PRO A 27 -10.00 -12.11 12.25
N SER A 28 -9.47 -13.30 12.48
CA SER A 28 -8.99 -14.17 11.41
C SER A 28 -10.15 -14.55 10.49
N ASN A 29 -9.90 -14.59 9.18
CA ASN A 29 -10.88 -14.95 8.18
C ASN A 29 -10.36 -16.12 7.33
N PRO A 30 -11.04 -17.27 7.30
CA PRO A 30 -10.62 -18.42 6.50
C PRO A 30 -10.61 -18.15 4.98
N GLU A 31 -11.36 -17.15 4.50
CA GLU A 31 -11.38 -16.75 3.08
C GLU A 31 -10.16 -15.91 2.69
N THR A 32 -9.49 -15.30 3.67
CA THR A 32 -8.25 -14.54 3.51
C THR A 32 -7.23 -14.96 4.57
N PRO A 33 -6.71 -16.20 4.48
CA PRO A 33 -5.91 -16.79 5.56
C PRO A 33 -4.60 -16.06 5.82
N HIS A 34 -4.09 -15.32 4.83
CA HIS A 34 -2.88 -14.53 4.95
C HIS A 34 -3.15 -13.03 5.20
N GLY A 35 -4.38 -12.67 5.61
CA GLY A 35 -4.72 -11.30 5.97
C GLY A 35 -4.38 -10.28 4.87
N ALA A 36 -3.69 -9.19 5.23
CA ALA A 36 -3.34 -8.14 4.27
C ALA A 36 -2.25 -8.54 3.27
N TRP A 37 -1.52 -9.63 3.51
CA TRP A 37 -0.60 -10.24 2.54
C TRP A 37 -1.31 -10.66 1.24
N GLU A 38 -2.59 -11.02 1.33
CA GLU A 38 -3.43 -11.39 0.19
C GLU A 38 -3.51 -10.31 -0.90
N PHE A 39 -3.31 -9.03 -0.57
CA PHE A 39 -3.35 -7.96 -1.56
C PHE A 39 -2.37 -8.20 -2.70
N HIS A 40 -1.13 -8.51 -2.40
CA HIS A 40 -0.11 -8.74 -3.43
C HIS A 40 0.00 -10.21 -3.85
N GLU A 41 -0.44 -11.15 -3.01
CA GLU A 41 -0.38 -12.56 -3.32
C GLU A 41 -1.50 -12.98 -4.30
N HIS A 42 -2.72 -12.52 -4.09
CA HIS A 42 -3.89 -12.98 -4.82
C HIS A 42 -4.81 -11.88 -5.35
N LEU A 43 -5.16 -10.89 -4.52
CA LEU A 43 -6.24 -9.96 -4.84
C LEU A 43 -5.90 -9.07 -6.04
N ILE A 44 -4.76 -8.38 -6.01
CA ILE A 44 -4.34 -7.51 -7.12
C ILE A 44 -4.05 -8.32 -8.38
N PRO A 45 -3.27 -9.43 -8.33
CA PRO A 45 -3.01 -10.24 -9.51
C PRO A 45 -4.28 -10.76 -10.21
N ASN A 46 -5.26 -11.20 -9.45
CA ASN A 46 -6.46 -11.87 -9.97
C ASN A 46 -7.65 -10.93 -10.26
N SER A 47 -7.53 -9.64 -9.96
CA SER A 47 -8.60 -8.67 -10.18
C SER A 47 -8.36 -7.79 -11.39
N PRO A 48 -9.42 -7.27 -12.03
CA PRO A 48 -9.29 -6.18 -12.99
C PRO A 48 -8.63 -4.96 -12.36
N VAL A 49 -7.93 -4.16 -13.17
CA VAL A 49 -7.34 -2.90 -12.71
C VAL A 49 -8.43 -1.94 -12.24
N LYS A 50 -8.27 -1.42 -11.04
CA LYS A 50 -9.18 -0.43 -10.45
C LYS A 50 -8.65 1.01 -10.69
N PRO A 51 -9.50 2.03 -10.71
CA PRO A 51 -9.11 3.42 -10.98
C PRO A 51 -8.41 4.05 -9.77
N LEU A 52 -7.33 3.43 -9.32
CA LEU A 52 -6.56 3.86 -8.15
C LEU A 52 -5.25 4.52 -8.56
N ARG A 53 -4.87 5.56 -7.81
CA ARG A 53 -3.56 6.16 -7.85
C ARG A 53 -2.92 6.04 -6.47
N ILE A 54 -1.72 5.48 -6.41
CA ILE A 54 -1.17 4.92 -5.17
C ILE A 54 0.24 5.44 -4.93
N TRP A 55 0.49 5.97 -3.75
CA TRP A 55 1.82 6.25 -3.23
C TRP A 55 2.13 5.27 -2.09
N ILE A 56 3.27 4.59 -2.19
CA ILE A 56 3.76 3.65 -1.18
C ILE A 56 5.15 4.08 -0.76
N GLU A 57 5.37 4.20 0.54
CA GLU A 57 6.70 4.38 1.13
C GLU A 57 6.96 3.29 2.17
N VAL A 58 8.20 2.80 2.23
CA VAL A 58 8.71 1.91 3.28
C VAL A 58 10.17 2.23 3.58
N GLY A 59 10.53 2.20 4.86
CA GLY A 59 11.90 2.37 5.31
C GLY A 59 12.71 1.06 5.26
N ASP A 60 14.00 1.13 4.96
CA ASP A 60 14.89 -0.03 4.91
C ASP A 60 15.13 -0.69 6.28
N ARG A 61 14.76 -0.01 7.37
CA ARG A 61 14.79 -0.51 8.76
C ARG A 61 13.39 -0.68 9.34
N ASP A 62 12.41 -0.88 8.47
CA ASP A 62 11.04 -1.15 8.90
C ASP A 62 10.91 -2.50 9.61
N PHE A 63 9.79 -2.76 10.21
CA PHE A 63 9.61 -3.93 11.05
C PHE A 63 9.84 -5.23 10.30
N LEU A 64 10.61 -6.09 10.96
CA LEU A 64 10.77 -7.49 10.64
C LEU A 64 10.37 -8.31 11.86
N ASN A 65 9.34 -9.12 11.75
CA ASN A 65 8.92 -10.02 12.83
C ASN A 65 8.78 -11.45 12.33
N PRO A 66 9.89 -12.17 12.11
CA PRO A 66 9.88 -13.52 11.52
C PRO A 66 9.28 -14.59 12.44
N ASN A 67 9.14 -14.26 13.73
CA ASN A 67 8.67 -15.22 14.74
C ASN A 67 7.15 -15.19 14.94
N VAL A 68 6.46 -14.22 14.39
CA VAL A 68 5.00 -14.19 14.43
C VAL A 68 4.46 -15.14 13.38
N MET A 69 3.77 -16.19 13.81
CA MET A 69 3.17 -17.24 13.00
C MET A 69 4.14 -18.11 12.17
N HIS A 70 5.43 -17.86 12.16
CA HIS A 70 6.49 -18.61 11.45
C HIS A 70 6.20 -18.84 9.94
N ASP A 71 5.54 -17.89 9.29
CA ASP A 71 5.09 -18.01 7.91
C ASP A 71 5.89 -17.14 6.92
N ASN A 72 6.92 -16.42 7.39
CA ASN A 72 7.73 -15.47 6.59
C ASN A 72 6.95 -14.31 5.94
N MET A 73 5.72 -14.05 6.41
CA MET A 73 4.84 -13.02 5.85
C MET A 73 4.72 -11.78 6.76
N HIS A 74 5.70 -11.57 7.66
CA HIS A 74 5.70 -10.48 8.66
C HIS A 74 6.89 -9.52 8.49
N ASP A 75 7.39 -9.39 7.25
CA ASP A 75 8.40 -8.42 6.87
C ASP A 75 7.73 -7.26 6.12
N TRP A 76 7.71 -6.07 6.73
CA TRP A 76 7.10 -4.87 6.12
C TRP A 76 7.81 -4.44 4.84
N VAL A 77 9.13 -4.58 4.78
CA VAL A 77 9.91 -4.25 3.58
C VAL A 77 9.51 -5.14 2.42
N VAL A 78 9.55 -6.45 2.64
CA VAL A 78 9.17 -7.45 1.61
C VAL A 78 7.72 -7.27 1.17
N ALA A 79 6.80 -7.04 2.11
CA ALA A 79 5.38 -6.85 1.80
C ALA A 79 5.13 -5.62 0.92
N ASN A 80 5.78 -4.48 1.23
CA ASN A 80 5.64 -3.26 0.44
C ASN A 80 6.35 -3.35 -0.92
N GLU A 81 7.51 -4.02 -1.00
CA GLU A 81 8.16 -4.31 -2.29
C GLU A 81 7.29 -5.22 -3.17
N ASN A 82 6.66 -6.24 -2.60
CA ASN A 82 5.74 -7.11 -3.32
C ASN A 82 4.51 -6.34 -3.82
N MET A 83 3.96 -5.43 -3.00
CA MET A 83 2.92 -4.50 -3.45
C MET A 83 3.36 -3.71 -4.67
N ALA A 84 4.55 -3.09 -4.64
CA ALA A 84 5.07 -2.33 -5.77
C ALA A 84 5.22 -3.19 -7.03
N LYS A 85 5.72 -4.42 -6.89
CA LYS A 85 5.88 -5.37 -8.01
C LYS A 85 4.55 -5.71 -8.68
N VAL A 86 3.51 -6.03 -7.90
CA VAL A 86 2.20 -6.40 -8.48
C VAL A 86 1.48 -5.19 -9.07
N LEU A 87 1.61 -4.00 -8.48
CA LEU A 87 1.06 -2.77 -9.05
C LEU A 87 1.71 -2.44 -10.40
N ALA A 88 3.04 -2.60 -10.50
CA ALA A 88 3.76 -2.46 -11.78
C ALA A 88 3.27 -3.45 -12.83
N ALA A 89 3.22 -4.74 -12.47
CA ALA A 89 2.79 -5.80 -13.37
C ALA A 89 1.37 -5.60 -13.90
N LYS A 90 0.49 -5.00 -13.11
CA LYS A 90 -0.91 -4.69 -13.48
C LYS A 90 -1.08 -3.35 -14.17
N GLY A 91 -0.03 -2.51 -14.27
CA GLY A 91 -0.09 -1.21 -14.93
C GLY A 91 -0.81 -0.12 -14.13
N TYR A 92 -0.80 -0.20 -12.79
CA TYR A 92 -1.35 0.86 -11.95
C TYR A 92 -0.52 2.14 -12.02
N HIS A 93 -1.16 3.29 -11.82
CA HIS A 93 -0.47 4.54 -11.50
C HIS A 93 0.00 4.50 -10.05
N TYR A 94 1.27 4.20 -9.84
CA TYR A 94 1.85 4.14 -8.50
C TYR A 94 3.22 4.79 -8.44
N GLN A 95 3.59 5.23 -7.25
CA GLN A 95 4.94 5.66 -6.87
C GLN A 95 5.39 4.82 -5.68
N PHE A 96 6.60 4.28 -5.75
CA PHE A 96 7.22 3.55 -4.66
C PHE A 96 8.48 4.26 -4.18
N VAL A 97 8.54 4.58 -2.91
CA VAL A 97 9.68 5.21 -2.24
C VAL A 97 10.28 4.24 -1.23
N PHE A 98 11.52 3.85 -1.47
CA PHE A 98 12.30 3.05 -0.55
C PHE A 98 13.26 3.96 0.21
N ALA A 99 12.93 4.30 1.45
CA ALA A 99 13.66 5.27 2.25
C ALA A 99 14.86 4.61 2.96
N ARG A 100 16.06 5.20 2.81
CA ARG A 100 17.26 4.72 3.47
C ARG A 100 17.38 5.23 4.89
N ASN A 101 17.90 4.40 5.81
CA ASN A 101 18.05 4.69 7.23
C ASN A 101 16.74 5.10 7.92
N ALA A 102 15.63 4.61 7.44
CA ALA A 102 14.29 4.94 7.91
C ALA A 102 13.61 3.74 8.57
N GLY A 103 12.95 3.97 9.68
CA GLY A 103 12.16 2.98 10.40
C GLY A 103 10.67 3.02 10.04
N HIS A 104 9.87 2.40 10.90
CA HIS A 104 8.43 2.32 10.73
C HIS A 104 7.75 3.69 10.81
N VAL A 105 7.05 4.07 9.77
CA VAL A 105 6.34 5.37 9.66
C VAL A 105 7.27 6.54 9.99
N ASP A 106 8.47 6.55 9.42
CA ASP A 106 9.54 7.48 9.77
C ASP A 106 9.10 8.95 9.61
N ARG A 107 9.29 9.71 10.71
CA ARG A 107 8.86 11.11 10.75
C ARG A 107 9.64 12.01 9.78
N ALA A 108 10.97 11.80 9.68
CA ALA A 108 11.82 12.62 8.81
C ALA A 108 11.48 12.36 7.34
N VAL A 109 11.25 11.11 6.96
CA VAL A 109 10.82 10.75 5.62
C VAL A 109 9.46 11.36 5.28
N LYS A 110 8.50 11.30 6.19
CA LYS A 110 7.19 11.97 5.99
C LYS A 110 7.33 13.47 5.80
N GLN A 111 8.12 14.13 6.63
CA GLN A 111 8.35 15.58 6.50
C GLN A 111 9.00 15.94 5.16
N GLN A 112 9.88 15.09 4.66
CA GLN A 112 10.58 15.31 3.40
C GLN A 112 9.70 15.05 2.17
N THR A 113 8.81 14.06 2.23
CA THR A 113 8.13 13.52 1.03
C THR A 113 6.63 13.81 0.97
N LEU A 114 6.00 14.27 2.06
CA LEU A 114 4.54 14.37 2.12
C LEU A 114 3.96 15.33 1.08
N ALA A 115 4.61 16.47 0.83
CA ALA A 115 4.15 17.44 -0.17
C ALA A 115 4.11 16.79 -1.57
N GLU A 116 5.21 16.15 -1.98
CA GLU A 116 5.31 15.44 -3.25
C GLU A 116 4.31 14.28 -3.33
N ALA A 117 4.15 13.53 -2.24
CA ALA A 117 3.20 12.42 -2.17
C ALA A 117 1.75 12.90 -2.40
N LEU A 118 1.37 14.02 -1.78
CA LEU A 118 0.05 14.63 -1.97
C LEU A 118 -0.14 15.13 -3.41
N GLU A 119 0.83 15.84 -3.95
CA GLU A 119 0.81 16.28 -5.35
C GLU A 119 0.65 15.08 -6.30
N TYR A 120 1.41 14.01 -6.08
CA TYR A 120 1.33 12.80 -6.88
C TYR A 120 -0.05 12.15 -6.81
N VAL A 121 -0.58 11.89 -5.62
CA VAL A 121 -1.87 11.18 -5.52
C VAL A 121 -3.05 12.01 -6.01
N TRP A 122 -2.99 13.35 -5.92
CA TRP A 122 -4.03 14.24 -6.41
C TRP A 122 -3.88 14.66 -7.88
N GLN A 123 -2.80 14.26 -8.53
CA GLN A 123 -2.61 14.53 -9.96
C GLN A 123 -3.79 14.03 -10.79
N GLY A 124 -4.32 14.88 -11.67
CA GLY A 124 -5.45 14.55 -12.54
C GLY A 124 -6.81 14.47 -11.81
N TYR A 125 -6.87 14.92 -10.55
CA TYR A 125 -8.15 15.09 -9.87
C TYR A 125 -8.89 16.29 -10.49
N SER A 126 -10.09 16.05 -11.01
CA SER A 126 -10.93 17.12 -11.53
C SER A 126 -12.01 17.48 -10.51
N ASP A 127 -12.17 18.75 -10.21
CA ASP A 127 -13.24 19.30 -9.37
C ASP A 127 -14.65 19.19 -10.02
N SER A 128 -14.90 18.09 -10.71
CA SER A 128 -16.24 17.87 -11.31
C SER A 128 -17.37 17.78 -10.28
N ALA A 129 -17.03 17.66 -8.99
CA ALA A 129 -18.00 17.69 -7.89
C ALA A 129 -18.33 19.10 -7.37
N ALA A 130 -17.58 20.14 -7.75
CA ALA A 130 -17.82 21.53 -7.28
C ALA A 130 -18.82 22.31 -8.15
N LYS A 131 -19.43 21.67 -9.16
CA LYS A 131 -20.44 22.27 -10.05
C LYS A 131 -21.77 21.53 -9.98
N LYS A 132 -22.34 21.45 -8.78
CA LYS A 132 -23.77 21.16 -8.63
C LYS A 132 -24.33 21.99 -7.50
#